data_dd6de61ba53d622892844ca6f10f65f1
#
_entry.id   dd6de61ba53d622892844ca6f10f65f1
#
_cell.length_a   1.000
_cell.length_b   1.000
_cell.length_c   1.000
_cell.angle_alpha   90.00
_cell.angle_beta   90.00
_cell.angle_gamma   90.00
#
_symmetry.space_group_name_H-M   'P 1'
#
loop_
_entity.id
_entity.type
_entity.pdbx_description
1 polymer ?
#
loop_
_entity_poly.entity_id
_entity_poly.type
_entity_poly.pdbx_seq_one_letter_code
_entity_poly.pdbx_strand_id
1 'polypeptide(L)'
;MSRQIERDGAGGVRVRFHEGEVLMLRELLGELEAMLDDPDDPALRRLFPQAHDDPESEEQYRSLVHDQLVEGRSRAAATMRDTLRKDTLTAEEADAWLRALNDLRLVLGTRLDVTEDLDYENLDLNEPRGRDLAVYGYLTWLQELLVEALAEG
;
A
#
# COMPACT_ATOMS: atom_id res chain seq x y z
N MET A 1 -7.95 17.89 18.10
CA MET A 1 -8.38 17.29 16.83
C MET A 1 -8.11 15.79 16.83
N SER A 2 -9.08 15.01 16.44
CA SER A 2 -8.89 13.56 16.33
C SER A 2 -8.14 13.25 15.04
N ARG A 3 -7.22 12.28 15.11
CA ARG A 3 -6.49 11.79 13.95
C ARG A 3 -7.40 10.88 13.11
N GLN A 4 -7.15 10.79 11.83
CA GLN A 4 -7.89 9.86 10.96
C GLN A 4 -7.66 8.40 11.34
N ILE A 5 -6.47 8.07 11.83
CA ILE A 5 -6.14 6.73 12.33
C ILE A 5 -5.55 6.91 13.72
N GLU A 6 -6.15 6.25 14.70
CA GLU A 6 -5.66 6.30 16.07
C GLU A 6 -5.94 4.98 16.79
N ARG A 7 -5.17 4.72 17.84
CA ARG A 7 -5.35 3.51 18.62
C ARG A 7 -6.70 3.55 19.34
N ASP A 8 -7.41 2.43 19.26
CA ASP A 8 -8.62 2.18 20.04
C ASP A 8 -8.21 1.61 21.39
N GLY A 9 -8.79 2.11 22.48
CA GLY A 9 -8.51 1.62 23.82
C GLY A 9 -8.83 0.14 24.06
N ALA A 10 -9.54 -0.51 23.13
CA ALA A 10 -9.89 -1.93 23.21
C ALA A 10 -8.93 -2.86 22.46
N GLY A 11 -7.77 -2.37 22.03
CA GLY A 11 -6.75 -3.19 21.36
C GLY A 11 -6.79 -3.18 19.85
N GLY A 12 -7.70 -2.42 19.24
CA GLY A 12 -7.79 -2.26 17.79
C GLY A 12 -7.33 -0.88 17.35
N VAL A 13 -7.68 -0.54 16.13
CA VAL A 13 -7.34 0.75 15.52
C VAL A 13 -8.63 1.40 15.02
N ARG A 14 -8.85 2.66 15.40
CA ARG A 14 -10.00 3.44 14.95
C ARG A 14 -9.64 4.17 13.67
N VAL A 15 -10.53 4.13 12.68
CA VAL A 15 -10.32 4.73 11.38
C VAL A 15 -11.48 5.65 11.04
N ARG A 16 -11.17 6.84 10.50
CA ARG A 16 -12.16 7.82 10.08
C ARG A 16 -11.80 8.35 8.69
N PHE A 17 -12.52 7.87 7.69
CA PHE A 17 -12.37 8.34 6.32
C PHE A 17 -13.69 8.93 5.84
N HIS A 18 -13.63 10.01 5.06
CA HIS A 18 -14.80 10.42 4.30
C HIS A 18 -14.88 9.65 2.98
N GLU A 19 -16.04 9.75 2.34
CA GLU A 19 -16.35 8.93 1.17
C GLU A 19 -15.36 9.09 0.03
N GLY A 20 -14.86 10.31 -0.20
CA GLY A 20 -13.85 10.55 -1.23
C GLY A 20 -12.56 9.76 -1.01
N GLU A 21 -12.14 9.65 0.25
CA GLU A 21 -10.95 8.87 0.60
C GLU A 21 -11.19 7.38 0.36
N VAL A 22 -12.36 6.88 0.77
CA VAL A 22 -12.72 5.47 0.58
C VAL A 22 -12.71 5.11 -0.90
N LEU A 23 -13.33 5.94 -1.75
CA LEU A 23 -13.40 5.69 -3.19
C LEU A 23 -12.02 5.71 -3.84
N MET A 24 -11.18 6.66 -3.46
CA MET A 24 -9.81 6.75 -3.97
C MET A 24 -8.98 5.52 -3.60
N LEU A 25 -9.01 5.14 -2.33
CA LEU A 25 -8.26 3.98 -1.84
C LEU A 25 -8.77 2.69 -2.48
N ARG A 26 -10.08 2.57 -2.65
CA ARG A 26 -10.68 1.40 -3.29
C ARG A 26 -10.20 1.25 -4.74
N GLU A 27 -10.13 2.35 -5.47
CA GLU A 27 -9.63 2.34 -6.84
C GLU A 27 -8.15 1.94 -6.89
N LEU A 28 -7.33 2.51 -6.03
CA LEU A 28 -5.89 2.17 -5.96
C LEU A 28 -5.68 0.70 -5.61
N LEU A 29 -6.45 0.17 -4.67
CA LEU A 29 -6.36 -1.24 -4.28
C LEU A 29 -6.79 -2.16 -5.42
N GLY A 30 -7.81 -1.77 -6.19
CA GLY A 30 -8.23 -2.52 -7.37
C GLY A 30 -7.13 -2.59 -8.43
N GLU A 31 -6.42 -1.49 -8.65
CA GLU A 31 -5.28 -1.44 -9.57
C GLU A 31 -4.14 -2.33 -9.07
N LEU A 32 -3.87 -2.32 -7.77
CA LEU A 32 -2.84 -3.18 -7.17
C LEU A 32 -3.19 -4.66 -7.35
N GLU A 33 -4.44 -5.03 -7.10
CA GLU A 33 -4.88 -6.41 -7.27
C GLU A 33 -4.75 -6.87 -8.72
N ALA A 34 -5.13 -6.01 -9.68
CA ALA A 34 -4.99 -6.31 -11.11
C ALA A 34 -3.52 -6.50 -11.50
N MET A 35 -2.63 -5.66 -10.98
CA MET A 35 -1.19 -5.77 -11.22
C MET A 35 -0.63 -7.09 -10.67
N LEU A 36 -1.07 -7.48 -9.47
CA LEU A 36 -0.60 -8.72 -8.83
C LEU A 36 -1.03 -9.95 -9.62
N ASP A 37 -2.14 -9.86 -10.38
CA ASP A 37 -2.61 -10.96 -11.23
C ASP A 37 -1.92 -10.99 -12.60
N ASP A 38 -1.12 -9.97 -12.94
CA ASP A 38 -0.41 -9.89 -14.21
C ASP A 38 1.08 -10.16 -14.02
N PRO A 39 1.57 -11.38 -14.36
CA PRO A 39 2.97 -11.74 -14.14
C PRO A 39 3.96 -10.94 -14.98
N ASP A 40 3.48 -10.27 -16.04
CA ASP A 40 4.34 -9.49 -16.93
C ASP A 40 4.40 -8.01 -16.55
N ASP A 41 3.68 -7.58 -15.51
CA ASP A 41 3.70 -6.17 -15.10
C ASP A 41 5.06 -5.80 -14.51
N PRO A 42 5.74 -4.78 -15.08
CA PRO A 42 7.07 -4.36 -14.58
C PRO A 42 7.09 -3.96 -13.11
N ALA A 43 5.96 -3.49 -12.57
CA ALA A 43 5.88 -3.08 -11.17
C ALA A 43 6.05 -4.25 -10.21
N LEU A 44 5.74 -5.48 -10.65
CA LEU A 44 5.96 -6.67 -9.82
C LEU A 44 7.42 -6.86 -9.44
N ARG A 45 8.35 -6.44 -10.28
CA ARG A 45 9.78 -6.56 -10.00
C ARG A 45 10.18 -5.76 -8.76
N ARG A 46 9.46 -4.69 -8.48
CA ARG A 46 9.72 -3.86 -7.30
C ARG A 46 9.26 -4.54 -6.03
N LEU A 47 8.15 -5.27 -6.10
CA LEU A 47 7.62 -6.04 -4.98
C LEU A 47 8.39 -7.34 -4.75
N PHE A 48 8.97 -7.91 -5.81
CA PHE A 48 9.69 -9.19 -5.77
C PHE A 48 11.10 -9.02 -6.33
N PRO A 49 12.03 -8.42 -5.56
CA PRO A 49 13.41 -8.22 -6.03
C PRO A 49 14.08 -9.54 -6.36
N GLN A 50 15.01 -9.50 -7.31
CA GLN A 50 15.77 -10.67 -7.73
C GLN A 50 16.58 -11.22 -6.56
N ALA A 51 16.40 -12.52 -6.25
CA ALA A 51 17.07 -13.17 -5.12
C ALA A 51 18.39 -13.86 -5.55
N HIS A 52 18.54 -14.16 -6.84
CA HIS A 52 19.71 -14.88 -7.36
C HIS A 52 20.28 -14.20 -8.60
N ASP A 53 21.61 -14.20 -8.72
CA ASP A 53 22.27 -13.66 -9.90
C ASP A 53 22.22 -14.62 -11.10
N ASP A 54 22.07 -15.93 -10.82
CA ASP A 54 21.97 -16.96 -11.84
C ASP A 54 20.52 -17.02 -12.36
N PRO A 55 20.27 -16.80 -13.69
CA PRO A 55 18.92 -16.84 -14.23
C PRO A 55 18.16 -18.14 -13.98
N GLU A 56 18.84 -19.28 -14.01
CA GLU A 56 18.19 -20.57 -13.78
C GLU A 56 17.72 -20.70 -12.33
N SER A 57 18.57 -20.32 -11.37
CA SER A 57 18.23 -20.35 -9.94
C SER A 57 17.12 -19.35 -9.62
N GLU A 58 17.12 -18.19 -10.26
CA GLU A 58 16.08 -17.16 -10.10
C GLU A 58 14.73 -17.67 -10.61
N GLU A 59 14.72 -18.34 -11.76
CA GLU A 59 13.50 -18.90 -12.31
C GLU A 59 12.93 -19.99 -11.39
N GLN A 60 13.77 -20.86 -10.87
CA GLN A 60 13.35 -21.90 -9.92
C GLN A 60 12.78 -21.29 -8.65
N TYR A 61 13.43 -20.26 -8.13
CA TYR A 61 12.96 -19.55 -6.93
C TYR A 61 11.57 -18.94 -7.17
N ARG A 62 11.39 -18.25 -8.29
CA ARG A 62 10.10 -17.65 -8.64
C ARG A 62 8.99 -18.67 -8.76
N SER A 63 9.28 -19.82 -9.38
CA SER A 63 8.30 -20.89 -9.53
C SER A 63 7.84 -21.46 -8.20
N LEU A 64 8.76 -21.56 -7.23
CA LEU A 64 8.48 -22.17 -5.93
C LEU A 64 7.75 -21.23 -4.96
N VAL A 65 8.08 -19.94 -4.97
CA VAL A 65 7.59 -19.00 -3.95
C VAL A 65 6.68 -17.89 -4.50
N HIS A 66 6.71 -17.64 -5.81
CA HIS A 66 6.00 -16.52 -6.41
C HIS A 66 4.50 -16.55 -6.08
N ASP A 67 3.85 -17.69 -6.28
CA ASP A 67 2.41 -17.81 -6.07
C ASP A 67 2.03 -17.53 -4.61
N GLN A 68 2.84 -17.99 -3.67
CA GLN A 68 2.59 -17.75 -2.25
C GLN A 68 2.75 -16.28 -1.87
N LEU A 69 3.76 -15.61 -2.43
CA LEU A 69 4.00 -14.19 -2.18
C LEU A 69 2.90 -13.33 -2.78
N VAL A 70 2.50 -13.64 -4.02
CA VAL A 70 1.41 -12.93 -4.69
C VAL A 70 0.10 -13.12 -3.92
N GLU A 71 -0.20 -14.35 -3.50
CA GLU A 71 -1.42 -14.64 -2.75
C GLU A 71 -1.47 -13.85 -1.45
N GLY A 72 -0.36 -13.79 -0.70
CA GLY A 72 -0.30 -13.03 0.54
C GLY A 72 -0.54 -11.54 0.34
N ARG A 73 0.04 -10.95 -0.71
CA ARG A 73 -0.15 -9.54 -1.04
C ARG A 73 -1.58 -9.27 -1.52
N SER A 74 -2.13 -10.14 -2.36
CA SER A 74 -3.50 -10.02 -2.83
C SER A 74 -4.50 -10.11 -1.68
N ARG A 75 -4.24 -10.98 -0.72
CA ARG A 75 -5.08 -11.13 0.48
C ARG A 75 -5.05 -9.87 1.33
N ALA A 76 -3.87 -9.28 1.53
CA ALA A 76 -3.75 -8.04 2.29
C ALA A 76 -4.49 -6.88 1.59
N ALA A 77 -4.34 -6.76 0.27
CA ALA A 77 -5.04 -5.74 -0.51
C ALA A 77 -6.57 -5.93 -0.43
N ALA A 78 -7.04 -7.16 -0.56
CA ALA A 78 -8.47 -7.48 -0.48
C ALA A 78 -9.02 -7.19 0.92
N THR A 79 -8.27 -7.52 1.97
CA THR A 79 -8.66 -7.24 3.35
C THR A 79 -8.81 -5.74 3.57
N MET A 80 -7.86 -4.94 3.09
CA MET A 80 -7.97 -3.49 3.22
C MET A 80 -9.19 -2.97 2.45
N ARG A 81 -9.37 -3.41 1.20
CA ARG A 81 -10.52 -2.99 0.39
C ARG A 81 -11.84 -3.30 1.09
N ASP A 82 -11.97 -4.50 1.63
CA ASP A 82 -13.22 -4.96 2.25
C ASP A 82 -13.50 -4.29 3.61
N THR A 83 -12.50 -3.67 4.22
CA THR A 83 -12.63 -3.06 5.54
C THR A 83 -12.53 -1.52 5.51
N LEU A 84 -12.49 -0.90 4.32
CA LEU A 84 -12.34 0.56 4.20
C LEU A 84 -13.44 1.34 4.90
N ARG A 85 -14.63 0.79 5.02
CA ARG A 85 -15.79 1.48 5.64
C ARG A 85 -16.00 1.13 7.11
N LYS A 86 -15.13 0.31 7.69
CA LYS A 86 -15.22 -0.02 9.12
C LYS A 86 -14.69 1.14 9.94
N ASP A 87 -15.31 1.37 11.09
CA ASP A 87 -14.87 2.40 12.05
C ASP A 87 -13.71 1.92 12.92
N THR A 88 -13.59 0.62 13.10
CA THR A 88 -12.56 0.01 13.95
C THR A 88 -12.01 -1.23 13.28
N LEU A 89 -10.69 -1.35 13.25
CA LEU A 89 -9.99 -2.50 12.70
C LEU A 89 -9.44 -3.37 13.84
N THR A 90 -9.46 -4.68 13.63
CA THR A 90 -8.71 -5.59 14.50
C THR A 90 -7.21 -5.42 14.25
N ALA A 91 -6.38 -5.96 15.14
CA ALA A 91 -4.93 -5.93 14.94
C ALA A 91 -4.51 -6.63 13.64
N GLU A 92 -5.18 -7.73 13.29
CA GLU A 92 -4.91 -8.45 12.04
C GLU A 92 -5.31 -7.64 10.80
N GLU A 93 -6.46 -6.99 10.86
CA GLU A 93 -6.90 -6.09 9.77
C GLU A 93 -5.95 -4.92 9.61
N ALA A 94 -5.51 -4.32 10.72
CA ALA A 94 -4.56 -3.22 10.68
C ALA A 94 -3.20 -3.65 10.10
N ASP A 95 -2.74 -4.86 10.40
CA ASP A 95 -1.52 -5.40 9.81
C ASP A 95 -1.66 -5.55 8.29
N ALA A 96 -2.82 -6.05 7.83
CA ALA A 96 -3.09 -6.16 6.39
C ALA A 96 -3.08 -4.77 5.72
N TRP A 97 -3.65 -3.76 6.38
CA TRP A 97 -3.62 -2.38 5.89
C TRP A 97 -2.19 -1.87 5.74
N LEU A 98 -1.35 -2.16 6.74
CA LEU A 98 0.05 -1.72 6.71
C LEU A 98 0.80 -2.33 5.51
N ARG A 99 0.58 -3.61 5.26
CA ARG A 99 1.18 -4.31 4.11
C ARG A 99 0.68 -3.77 2.79
N ALA A 100 -0.64 -3.57 2.67
CA ALA A 100 -1.24 -3.06 1.44
C ALA A 100 -0.79 -1.63 1.15
N LEU A 101 -0.74 -0.75 2.15
CA LEU A 101 -0.24 0.61 2.00
C LEU A 101 1.21 0.64 1.55
N ASN A 102 2.04 -0.24 2.10
CA ASN A 102 3.43 -0.34 1.69
C ASN A 102 3.54 -0.74 0.21
N ASP A 103 2.75 -1.72 -0.22
CA ASP A 103 2.75 -2.16 -1.61
C ASP A 103 2.27 -1.05 -2.56
N LEU A 104 1.21 -0.33 -2.18
CA LEU A 104 0.73 0.83 -2.97
C LEU A 104 1.83 1.88 -3.12
N ARG A 105 2.55 2.18 -2.05
CA ARG A 105 3.63 3.16 -2.10
C ARG A 105 4.78 2.70 -2.99
N LEU A 106 5.19 1.44 -2.88
CA LEU A 106 6.28 0.90 -3.70
C LEU A 106 5.93 0.95 -5.19
N VAL A 107 4.72 0.55 -5.54
CA VAL A 107 4.27 0.55 -6.94
C VAL A 107 4.16 1.97 -7.47
N LEU A 108 3.48 2.85 -6.74
CA LEU A 108 3.27 4.23 -7.17
C LEU A 108 4.60 5.00 -7.21
N GLY A 109 5.45 4.80 -6.22
CA GLY A 109 6.76 5.44 -6.18
C GLY A 109 7.65 5.03 -7.35
N THR A 110 7.56 3.77 -7.78
CA THR A 110 8.31 3.28 -8.94
C THR A 110 7.79 3.92 -10.22
N ARG A 111 6.47 3.98 -10.38
CA ARG A 111 5.85 4.60 -11.57
C ARG A 111 6.16 6.09 -11.68
N LEU A 112 6.28 6.77 -10.56
CA LEU A 112 6.53 8.21 -10.50
C LEU A 112 8.02 8.55 -10.42
N ASP A 113 8.89 7.56 -10.28
CA ASP A 113 10.33 7.76 -10.09
C ASP A 113 10.61 8.73 -8.93
N VAL A 114 10.01 8.43 -7.77
CA VAL A 114 10.12 9.28 -6.58
C VAL A 114 11.53 9.24 -6.01
N THR A 115 12.10 10.42 -5.76
CA THR A 115 13.42 10.59 -5.16
C THR A 115 13.29 11.29 -3.80
N GLU A 116 14.39 11.30 -3.03
CA GLU A 116 14.43 11.98 -1.73
C GLU A 116 14.28 13.50 -1.86
N ASP A 117 14.56 14.05 -3.05
CA ASP A 117 14.50 15.49 -3.30
C ASP A 117 13.08 15.98 -3.63
N LEU A 118 12.07 15.12 -3.51
CA LEU A 118 10.71 15.50 -3.83
C LEU A 118 10.19 16.57 -2.89
N ASP A 119 9.72 17.68 -3.47
CA ASP A 119 9.14 18.79 -2.74
C ASP A 119 7.63 18.75 -2.82
N TYR A 120 6.98 18.28 -1.75
CA TYR A 120 5.52 18.16 -1.68
C TYR A 120 4.81 19.52 -1.61
N GLU A 121 5.50 20.58 -1.18
CA GLU A 121 4.89 21.90 -1.03
C GLU A 121 4.69 22.61 -2.37
N ASN A 122 5.48 22.26 -3.38
CA ASN A 122 5.44 22.90 -4.70
C ASN A 122 4.86 22.01 -5.79
N LEU A 123 4.03 21.04 -5.44
CA LEU A 123 3.38 20.18 -6.42
C LEU A 123 2.33 20.95 -7.21
N ASP A 124 2.32 20.77 -8.53
CA ASP A 124 1.29 21.33 -9.40
C ASP A 124 0.13 20.36 -9.52
N LEU A 125 -0.96 20.62 -8.76
CA LEU A 125 -2.12 19.74 -8.72
C LEU A 125 -2.96 19.82 -10.00
N ASN A 126 -2.63 20.74 -10.93
CA ASN A 126 -3.28 20.79 -12.24
C ASN A 126 -2.65 19.80 -13.22
N GLU A 127 -1.48 19.25 -12.91
CA GLU A 127 -0.81 18.23 -13.72
C GLU A 127 -1.05 16.84 -13.14
N PRO A 128 -1.23 15.80 -13.98
CA PRO A 128 -1.43 14.43 -13.51
C PRO A 128 -0.31 13.94 -12.59
N ARG A 129 0.96 14.25 -12.92
CA ARG A 129 2.10 13.85 -12.08
C ARG A 129 2.03 14.50 -10.70
N GLY A 130 1.67 15.78 -10.62
CA GLY A 130 1.53 16.47 -9.34
C GLY A 130 0.46 15.85 -8.46
N ARG A 131 -0.68 15.49 -9.05
CA ARG A 131 -1.77 14.81 -8.33
C ARG A 131 -1.35 13.44 -7.83
N ASP A 132 -0.65 12.66 -8.66
CA ASP A 132 -0.17 11.34 -8.28
C ASP A 132 0.87 11.41 -7.16
N LEU A 133 1.75 12.42 -7.20
CA LEU A 133 2.72 12.65 -6.13
C LEU A 133 2.03 13.05 -4.82
N ALA A 134 0.94 13.81 -4.91
CA ALA A 134 0.14 14.14 -3.73
C ALA A 134 -0.50 12.89 -3.13
N VAL A 135 -0.99 11.97 -3.97
CA VAL A 135 -1.51 10.68 -3.51
C VAL A 135 -0.41 9.87 -2.83
N TYR A 136 0.79 9.83 -3.41
CA TYR A 136 1.93 9.15 -2.79
C TYR A 136 2.22 9.70 -1.39
N GLY A 137 2.23 11.02 -1.24
CA GLY A 137 2.43 11.66 0.06
C GLY A 137 1.32 11.33 1.05
N TYR A 138 0.07 11.27 0.57
CA TYR A 138 -1.08 10.88 1.39
C TYR A 138 -0.92 9.45 1.91
N LEU A 139 -0.53 8.52 1.04
CA LEU A 139 -0.30 7.12 1.43
C LEU A 139 0.82 7.01 2.48
N THR A 140 1.89 7.78 2.32
CA THR A 140 2.99 7.83 3.28
C THR A 140 2.47 8.28 4.65
N TRP A 141 1.66 9.34 4.65
CA TRP A 141 1.08 9.89 5.88
C TRP A 141 0.16 8.87 6.57
N LEU A 142 -0.71 8.18 5.81
CA LEU A 142 -1.57 7.14 6.37
C LEU A 142 -0.75 6.02 6.99
N GLN A 143 0.31 5.59 6.32
CA GLN A 143 1.17 4.54 6.82
C GLN A 143 1.83 4.95 8.14
N GLU A 144 2.31 6.19 8.23
CA GLU A 144 2.90 6.71 9.46
C GLU A 144 1.91 6.74 10.62
N LEU A 145 0.67 7.17 10.35
CA LEU A 145 -0.39 7.18 11.37
C LEU A 145 -0.68 5.77 11.86
N LEU A 146 -0.73 4.80 10.95
CA LEU A 146 -1.01 3.42 11.29
C LEU A 146 0.12 2.81 12.11
N VAL A 147 1.37 3.06 11.71
CA VAL A 147 2.54 2.59 12.47
C VAL A 147 2.52 3.16 13.88
N GLU A 148 2.23 4.45 14.03
CA GLU A 148 2.14 5.09 15.34
C GLU A 148 1.03 4.45 16.20
N ALA A 149 -0.14 4.22 15.61
CA ALA A 149 -1.26 3.61 16.32
C ALA A 149 -0.93 2.20 16.81
N LEU A 150 -0.24 1.42 15.99
CA LEU A 150 0.16 0.06 16.35
C LEU A 150 1.30 0.04 17.37
N ALA A 151 2.16 1.05 17.37
CA ALA A 151 3.29 1.14 18.29
C ALA A 151 2.87 1.57 19.71
N GLU A 152 1.70 2.17 19.88
CA GLU A 152 1.18 2.61 21.18
C GLU A 152 0.76 1.44 22.09
N GLY A 153 0.89 0.22 21.61
CA GLY A 153 0.65 -0.98 22.40
C GLY A 153 1.71 -1.21 23.46
#